data_0c6f5897b1d658b4de3e3b3229d27195
#
_entry.id   0c6f5897b1d658b4de3e3b3229d27195
#
_cell.length_a   1.000
_cell.length_b   1.000
_cell.length_c   1.000
_cell.angle_alpha   90.00
_cell.angle_beta   90.00
_cell.angle_gamma   90.00
#
_symmetry.space_group_name_H-M   'P 1'
#
loop_
_entity.id
_entity.type
_entity.pdbx_description
1 polymer ?
#
loop_
_entity_poly.entity_id
_entity_poly.type
_entity_poly.pdbx_seq_one_letter_code
_entity_poly.pdbx_strand_id
1 'polypeptide(L)'
;MSGTSKDRVLDLSTASTHAAESLHLEVPRDFAAATRATWIGRMVNEYRSGTVFEHTADGLARAGCSPEIVDECRSFAEEERRHGVLCGAVVVRAGGEARVSLEADEPFPEHADTTPRAAAVRNLISISCMAETVAVALIGDERERMPEGPLRELLTGIWADEVGHARFGWRTVAALLPMLEADEREWLASRRPSTTGGTRSRGARHAPGGSPGGRVS
;
A
#
# COMPACT_ATOMS: atom_id res chain seq x y z
N MET A 1 23.55 13.01 -21.76
CA MET A 1 23.29 14.02 -20.73
C MET A 1 22.61 13.29 -19.57
N SER A 2 23.38 13.02 -18.52
CA SER A 2 22.90 12.29 -17.34
C SER A 2 22.08 13.27 -16.49
N GLY A 3 20.75 13.16 -16.59
CA GLY A 3 19.86 13.88 -15.69
C GLY A 3 19.98 13.28 -14.31
N THR A 4 20.53 14.00 -13.36
CA THR A 4 20.50 13.67 -11.94
C THR A 4 19.02 13.56 -11.54
N SER A 5 18.55 12.32 -11.31
CA SER A 5 17.30 12.08 -10.60
C SER A 5 17.43 12.81 -9.26
N LYS A 6 16.66 13.87 -9.05
CA LYS A 6 16.53 14.47 -7.74
C LYS A 6 15.93 13.39 -6.84
N ASP A 7 16.66 12.98 -5.82
CA ASP A 7 16.16 12.08 -4.80
C ASP A 7 14.86 12.67 -4.26
N ARG A 8 13.75 12.03 -4.58
CA ARG A 8 12.44 12.40 -3.98
C ARG A 8 12.50 11.96 -2.53
N VAL A 9 12.17 12.86 -1.62
CA VAL A 9 12.09 12.57 -0.19
C VAL A 9 10.64 12.60 0.23
N LEU A 10 10.19 11.51 0.84
CA LEU A 10 8.94 11.50 1.60
C LEU A 10 9.28 11.99 3.01
N ASP A 11 8.67 13.09 3.42
CA ASP A 11 8.83 13.66 4.75
C ASP A 11 7.46 13.85 5.40
N LEU A 12 7.13 12.94 6.30
CA LEU A 12 5.93 12.98 7.14
C LEU A 12 6.25 13.33 8.60
N SER A 13 7.46 13.79 8.88
CA SER A 13 7.99 13.96 10.27
C SER A 13 7.07 14.79 11.14
N THR A 14 6.58 15.94 10.65
CA THR A 14 5.71 16.83 11.45
C THR A 14 4.37 16.16 11.79
N ALA A 15 3.68 15.62 10.78
CA ALA A 15 2.37 14.99 10.98
C ALA A 15 2.49 13.72 11.84
N SER A 16 3.51 12.90 11.60
CA SER A 16 3.76 11.67 12.35
C SER A 16 4.18 11.93 13.79
N THR A 17 4.94 13.01 14.06
CA THR A 17 5.27 13.41 15.43
C THR A 17 4.02 13.82 16.21
N HIS A 18 3.14 14.60 15.60
CA HIS A 18 1.86 14.95 16.21
C HIS A 18 0.97 13.72 16.46
N ALA A 19 0.84 12.81 15.48
CA ALA A 19 0.11 11.57 15.66
C ALA A 19 0.71 10.66 16.75
N ALA A 20 2.03 10.68 16.93
CA ALA A 20 2.72 9.91 17.95
C ALA A 20 2.43 10.40 19.38
N GLU A 21 1.98 11.64 19.57
CA GLU A 21 1.60 12.16 20.90
C GLU A 21 0.41 11.39 21.50
N SER A 22 -0.54 10.98 20.66
CA SER A 22 -1.72 10.18 21.06
C SER A 22 -1.46 8.68 21.04
N LEU A 23 -0.38 8.22 20.39
CA LEU A 23 -0.02 6.82 20.32
C LEU A 23 0.81 6.41 21.54
N HIS A 24 0.15 5.83 22.56
CA HIS A 24 0.81 5.39 23.81
C HIS A 24 1.55 4.05 23.62
N LEU A 25 2.47 4.03 22.64
CA LEU A 25 3.27 2.86 22.30
C LEU A 25 4.67 2.97 22.92
N GLU A 26 5.06 1.94 23.67
CA GLU A 26 6.43 1.74 24.12
C GLU A 26 7.10 0.66 23.28
N VAL A 27 8.21 0.98 22.65
CA VAL A 27 8.99 0.04 21.83
C VAL A 27 10.24 -0.33 22.60
N PRO A 28 10.44 -1.61 22.99
CA PRO A 28 11.66 -2.04 23.68
C PRO A 28 12.90 -1.77 22.80
N ARG A 29 14.00 -1.38 23.41
CA ARG A 29 15.23 -0.98 22.71
C ARG A 29 15.73 -2.05 21.73
N ASP A 30 15.65 -3.32 22.14
CA ASP A 30 16.11 -4.45 21.32
C ASP A 30 15.30 -4.63 20.03
N PHE A 31 14.07 -4.17 19.99
CA PHE A 31 13.19 -4.24 18.82
C PHE A 31 13.12 -2.92 18.03
N ALA A 32 13.64 -1.82 18.58
CA ALA A 32 13.47 -0.49 17.99
C ALA A 32 13.97 -0.41 16.53
N ALA A 33 15.11 -1.00 16.21
CA ALA A 33 15.68 -0.99 14.86
C ALA A 33 14.81 -1.78 13.87
N ALA A 34 14.34 -2.97 14.24
CA ALA A 34 13.49 -3.78 13.40
C ALA A 34 12.11 -3.11 13.20
N THR A 35 11.54 -2.55 14.27
CA THR A 35 10.29 -1.80 14.22
C THR A 35 10.40 -0.62 13.23
N ARG A 36 11.44 0.19 13.35
CA ARG A 36 11.66 1.30 12.41
C ARG A 36 11.72 0.83 10.96
N ALA A 37 12.51 -0.20 10.68
CA ALA A 37 12.67 -0.69 9.31
C ALA A 37 11.35 -1.19 8.71
N THR A 38 10.56 -1.94 9.49
CA THR A 38 9.25 -2.44 9.06
C THR A 38 8.27 -1.30 8.81
N TRP A 39 8.15 -0.36 9.77
CA TRP A 39 7.15 0.69 9.69
C TRP A 39 7.50 1.80 8.72
N ILE A 40 8.78 2.06 8.43
CA ILE A 40 9.18 2.91 7.30
C ILE A 40 8.71 2.28 5.98
N GLY A 41 8.89 0.97 5.80
CA GLY A 41 8.40 0.29 4.61
C GLY A 41 6.88 0.42 4.44
N ARG A 42 6.11 0.25 5.52
CA ARG A 42 4.66 0.48 5.51
C ARG A 42 4.31 1.92 5.17
N MET A 43 4.90 2.89 5.87
CA MET A 43 4.71 4.32 5.63
C MET A 43 4.85 4.69 4.15
N VAL A 44 5.87 4.16 3.48
CA VAL A 44 6.10 4.37 2.05
C VAL A 44 5.02 3.70 1.21
N ASN A 45 4.62 2.48 1.56
CA ASN A 45 3.61 1.73 0.83
C ASN A 45 2.26 2.45 0.88
N GLU A 46 1.77 2.79 2.06
CA GLU A 46 0.52 3.54 2.25
C GLU A 46 0.53 4.87 1.49
N TYR A 47 1.61 5.65 1.60
CA TYR A 47 1.73 6.92 0.89
C TYR A 47 1.66 6.74 -0.64
N ARG A 48 2.28 5.68 -1.18
CA ARG A 48 2.22 5.34 -2.60
C ARG A 48 0.83 4.88 -3.01
N SER A 49 0.15 4.09 -2.18
CA SER A 49 -1.24 3.68 -2.39
C SER A 49 -2.16 4.89 -2.56
N GLY A 50 -1.97 5.95 -1.77
CA GLY A 50 -2.70 7.20 -1.95
C GLY A 50 -2.56 7.78 -3.36
N THR A 51 -1.36 7.78 -3.93
CA THR A 51 -1.15 8.23 -5.33
C THR A 51 -1.80 7.29 -6.34
N VAL A 52 -1.78 5.99 -6.08
CA VAL A 52 -2.43 4.98 -6.93
C VAL A 52 -3.95 5.17 -6.94
N PHE A 53 -4.57 5.45 -5.79
CA PHE A 53 -6.01 5.75 -5.71
C PHE A 53 -6.39 7.05 -6.43
N GLU A 54 -5.55 8.10 -6.39
CA GLU A 54 -5.77 9.31 -7.20
C GLU A 54 -5.81 9.00 -8.69
N HIS A 55 -4.82 8.28 -9.21
CA HIS A 55 -4.80 7.85 -10.60
C HIS A 55 -5.98 6.95 -10.98
N THR A 56 -6.40 6.09 -10.04
CA THR A 56 -7.58 5.23 -10.22
C THR A 56 -8.85 6.08 -10.33
N ALA A 57 -9.03 7.08 -9.47
CA ALA A 57 -10.16 8.00 -9.53
C ALA A 57 -10.20 8.79 -10.85
N ASP A 58 -9.05 9.26 -11.32
CA ASP A 58 -8.94 9.91 -12.62
C ASP A 58 -9.28 8.96 -13.78
N GLY A 59 -8.89 7.70 -13.68
CA GLY A 59 -9.29 6.64 -14.62
C GLY A 59 -10.80 6.43 -14.65
N LEU A 60 -11.44 6.37 -13.47
CA LEU A 60 -12.90 6.25 -13.33
C LEU A 60 -13.64 7.46 -13.93
N ALA A 61 -13.12 8.66 -13.71
CA ALA A 61 -13.68 9.88 -14.32
C ALA A 61 -13.62 9.82 -15.86
N ARG A 62 -12.47 9.42 -16.41
CA ARG A 62 -12.31 9.21 -17.87
C ARG A 62 -13.23 8.09 -18.42
N ALA A 63 -13.53 7.08 -17.60
CA ALA A 63 -14.45 6.00 -17.95
C ALA A 63 -15.94 6.43 -17.93
N GLY A 64 -16.24 7.66 -17.51
CA GLY A 64 -17.60 8.20 -17.41
C GLY A 64 -18.36 7.71 -16.18
N CYS A 65 -17.67 7.32 -15.11
CA CYS A 65 -18.30 7.02 -13.82
C CYS A 65 -18.92 8.28 -13.21
N SER A 66 -19.92 8.09 -12.35
CA SER A 66 -20.56 9.22 -11.66
C SER A 66 -19.59 9.90 -10.68
N PRO A 67 -19.80 11.22 -10.42
CA PRO A 67 -18.98 11.96 -9.46
C PRO A 67 -18.88 11.26 -8.09
N GLU A 68 -19.95 10.65 -7.62
CA GLU A 68 -19.99 9.97 -6.32
C GLU A 68 -19.00 8.81 -6.25
N ILE A 69 -18.86 8.01 -7.33
CA ILE A 69 -17.90 6.92 -7.42
C ILE A 69 -16.47 7.47 -7.46
N VAL A 70 -16.26 8.54 -8.22
CA VAL A 70 -14.94 9.18 -8.35
C VAL A 70 -14.50 9.78 -7.02
N ASP A 71 -15.40 10.49 -6.33
CA ASP A 71 -15.11 11.15 -5.07
C ASP A 71 -14.90 10.13 -3.92
N GLU A 72 -15.66 9.03 -3.91
CA GLU A 72 -15.41 7.92 -2.99
C GLU A 72 -14.00 7.32 -3.21
N CYS A 73 -13.58 7.12 -4.46
CA CYS A 73 -12.23 6.66 -4.76
C CYS A 73 -11.14 7.65 -4.33
N ARG A 74 -11.40 8.96 -4.45
CA ARG A 74 -10.47 10.00 -3.96
C ARG A 74 -10.38 10.05 -2.45
N SER A 75 -11.48 9.79 -1.73
CA SER A 75 -11.41 9.75 -0.26
C SER A 75 -10.47 8.65 0.24
N PHE A 76 -10.35 7.53 -0.48
CA PHE A 76 -9.37 6.48 -0.15
C PHE A 76 -7.93 6.97 -0.29
N ALA A 77 -7.63 7.80 -1.28
CA ALA A 77 -6.29 8.39 -1.38
C ALA A 77 -5.91 9.21 -0.14
N GLU A 78 -6.88 9.90 0.48
CA GLU A 78 -6.66 10.63 1.72
C GLU A 78 -6.53 9.68 2.93
N GLU A 79 -7.29 8.58 2.94
CA GLU A 79 -7.19 7.53 3.96
C GLU A 79 -5.81 6.87 3.94
N GLU A 80 -5.31 6.51 2.77
CA GLU A 80 -3.97 5.95 2.57
C GLU A 80 -2.85 6.89 3.05
N ARG A 81 -2.98 8.20 2.78
CA ARG A 81 -2.03 9.19 3.31
C ARG A 81 -2.09 9.28 4.82
N ARG A 82 -3.28 9.18 5.41
CA ARG A 82 -3.46 9.11 6.86
C ARG A 82 -2.82 7.85 7.43
N HIS A 83 -2.99 6.69 6.78
CA HIS A 83 -2.31 5.44 7.16
C HIS A 83 -0.79 5.62 7.13
N GLY A 84 -0.26 6.28 6.10
CA GLY A 84 1.17 6.62 6.03
C GLY A 84 1.65 7.44 7.23
N VAL A 85 0.88 8.45 7.66
CA VAL A 85 1.18 9.25 8.86
C VAL A 85 1.14 8.40 10.13
N LEU A 86 0.17 7.50 10.27
CA LEU A 86 0.05 6.60 11.42
C LEU A 86 1.21 5.60 11.48
N CYS A 87 1.62 5.06 10.34
CA CYS A 87 2.82 4.21 10.24
C CYS A 87 4.08 5.00 10.63
N GLY A 88 4.20 6.25 10.19
CA GLY A 88 5.26 7.17 10.60
C GLY A 88 5.27 7.46 12.10
N ALA A 89 4.10 7.54 12.74
CA ALA A 89 3.99 7.70 14.19
C ALA A 89 4.62 6.53 14.96
N VAL A 90 4.48 5.30 14.47
CA VAL A 90 5.17 4.13 15.04
C VAL A 90 6.69 4.25 14.87
N VAL A 91 7.17 4.75 13.72
CA VAL A 91 8.60 5.02 13.50
C VAL A 91 9.13 6.01 14.54
N VAL A 92 8.39 7.09 14.79
CA VAL A 92 8.74 8.11 15.80
C VAL A 92 8.77 7.49 17.21
N ARG A 93 7.77 6.68 17.59
CA ARG A 93 7.74 5.98 18.88
C ARG A 93 8.89 4.97 19.05
N ALA A 94 9.41 4.44 17.95
CA ALA A 94 10.60 3.60 17.93
C ALA A 94 11.92 4.40 17.90
N GLY A 95 11.87 5.72 18.09
CA GLY A 95 13.04 6.61 18.13
C GLY A 95 13.66 6.88 16.76
N GLY A 96 12.85 6.83 15.70
CA GLY A 96 13.23 7.16 14.32
C GLY A 96 12.63 8.47 13.83
N GLU A 97 12.87 8.78 12.56
CA GLU A 97 12.32 9.92 11.84
C GLU A 97 11.42 9.40 10.72
N ALA A 98 10.20 9.94 10.59
CA ALA A 98 9.25 9.57 9.55
C ALA A 98 9.62 10.23 8.21
N ARG A 99 10.86 9.97 7.76
CA ARG A 99 11.47 10.56 6.57
C ARG A 99 12.31 9.52 5.85
N VAL A 100 12.21 9.48 4.51
CA VAL A 100 12.94 8.51 3.70
C VAL A 100 13.08 8.99 2.25
N SER A 101 14.21 8.67 1.61
CA SER A 101 14.38 8.85 0.17
C SER A 101 13.57 7.81 -0.58
N LEU A 102 12.78 8.25 -1.55
CA LEU A 102 11.96 7.38 -2.40
C LEU A 102 12.73 7.02 -3.67
N GLU A 103 12.67 5.75 -4.03
CA GLU A 103 12.96 5.32 -5.40
C GLU A 103 11.88 5.87 -6.35
N ALA A 104 12.23 5.98 -7.63
CA ALA A 104 11.26 6.39 -8.65
C ALA A 104 10.05 5.45 -8.64
N ASP A 105 8.86 6.04 -8.73
CA ASP A 105 7.63 5.27 -8.84
C ASP A 105 7.57 4.62 -10.23
N GLU A 106 7.02 3.40 -10.28
CA GLU A 106 6.64 2.82 -11.56
C GLU A 106 5.46 3.62 -12.16
N PRO A 107 5.42 3.81 -13.48
CA PRO A 107 4.32 4.50 -14.13
C PRO A 107 2.99 3.78 -13.85
N PHE A 108 1.95 4.56 -13.55
CA PHE A 108 0.61 4.01 -13.43
C PHE A 108 0.16 3.44 -14.79
N PRO A 109 -0.42 2.23 -14.86
CA PRO A 109 -0.82 1.60 -16.11
C PRO A 109 -2.00 2.33 -16.77
N GLU A 110 -1.77 2.94 -17.92
CA GLU A 110 -2.80 3.68 -18.65
C GLU A 110 -3.63 2.81 -19.61
N HIS A 111 -3.10 1.63 -19.98
CA HIS A 111 -3.76 0.70 -20.91
C HIS A 111 -4.26 1.37 -22.19
N ALA A 112 -3.37 2.11 -22.87
CA ALA A 112 -3.68 2.91 -24.07
C ALA A 112 -4.18 2.08 -25.29
N ASP A 113 -4.11 0.75 -25.19
CA ASP A 113 -4.56 -0.21 -26.19
C ASP A 113 -6.04 -0.63 -26.03
N THR A 114 -6.80 0.01 -25.15
CA THR A 114 -8.21 -0.29 -24.91
C THR A 114 -9.01 0.98 -24.59
N THR A 115 -10.31 0.85 -24.35
CA THR A 115 -11.16 1.98 -23.96
C THR A 115 -10.90 2.42 -22.54
N PRO A 116 -11.21 3.69 -22.18
CA PRO A 116 -11.08 4.16 -20.81
C PRO A 116 -11.85 3.32 -19.79
N ARG A 117 -13.00 2.75 -20.19
CA ARG A 117 -13.81 1.90 -19.30
C ARG A 117 -13.15 0.56 -19.03
N ALA A 118 -12.67 -0.12 -20.07
CA ALA A 118 -11.95 -1.39 -19.89
C ALA A 118 -10.64 -1.19 -19.13
N ALA A 119 -9.92 -0.10 -19.37
CA ALA A 119 -8.73 0.29 -18.62
C ALA A 119 -9.05 0.51 -17.12
N ALA A 120 -10.12 1.25 -16.81
CA ALA A 120 -10.56 1.49 -15.43
C ALA A 120 -10.94 0.18 -14.72
N VAL A 121 -11.72 -0.69 -15.36
CA VAL A 121 -12.06 -2.02 -14.81
C VAL A 121 -10.80 -2.84 -14.54
N ARG A 122 -9.84 -2.83 -15.46
CA ARG A 122 -8.56 -3.54 -15.28
C ARG A 122 -7.80 -3.04 -14.06
N ASN A 123 -7.68 -1.72 -13.91
CA ASN A 123 -6.99 -1.10 -12.77
C ASN A 123 -7.71 -1.38 -11.46
N LEU A 124 -9.06 -1.28 -11.43
CA LEU A 124 -9.84 -1.65 -10.26
C LEU A 124 -9.63 -3.11 -9.84
N ILE A 125 -9.61 -4.05 -10.79
CA ILE A 125 -9.34 -5.46 -10.47
C ILE A 125 -7.97 -5.61 -9.82
N SER A 126 -6.94 -4.99 -10.35
CA SER A 126 -5.58 -5.13 -9.83
C SER A 126 -5.39 -4.43 -8.48
N ILE A 127 -5.90 -3.22 -8.33
CA ILE A 127 -5.70 -2.33 -7.19
C ILE A 127 -6.74 -2.65 -6.10
N SER A 128 -7.98 -2.22 -6.29
CA SER A 128 -8.98 -2.31 -5.23
C SER A 128 -9.52 -3.71 -4.99
N CYS A 129 -9.59 -4.59 -6.03
CA CYS A 129 -10.06 -5.94 -5.81
C CYS A 129 -8.95 -6.86 -5.28
N MET A 130 -7.82 -6.93 -5.96
CA MET A 130 -6.80 -7.93 -5.62
C MET A 130 -5.84 -7.43 -4.55
N ALA A 131 -5.24 -6.23 -4.70
CA ALA A 131 -4.27 -5.74 -3.75
C ALA A 131 -4.91 -5.46 -2.39
N GLU A 132 -6.08 -4.79 -2.35
CA GLU A 132 -6.75 -4.50 -1.08
C GLU A 132 -7.31 -5.76 -0.41
N THR A 133 -7.81 -6.75 -1.16
CA THR A 133 -8.21 -8.04 -0.56
C THR A 133 -7.01 -8.74 0.08
N VAL A 134 -5.83 -8.66 -0.52
CA VAL A 134 -4.59 -9.20 0.07
C VAL A 134 -4.18 -8.39 1.30
N ALA A 135 -4.27 -7.05 1.25
CA ALA A 135 -3.99 -6.18 2.39
C ALA A 135 -4.90 -6.50 3.59
N VAL A 136 -6.22 -6.63 3.36
CA VAL A 136 -7.19 -7.05 4.38
C VAL A 136 -6.78 -8.37 5.03
N ALA A 137 -6.37 -9.37 4.24
CA ALA A 137 -5.98 -10.68 4.76
C ALA A 137 -4.68 -10.60 5.59
N LEU A 138 -3.67 -9.87 5.11
CA LEU A 138 -2.38 -9.75 5.78
C LEU A 138 -2.46 -8.93 7.07
N ILE A 139 -3.11 -7.77 7.03
CA ILE A 139 -3.28 -6.91 8.21
C ILE A 139 -4.19 -7.60 9.24
N GLY A 140 -5.22 -8.30 8.77
CA GLY A 140 -6.10 -9.09 9.63
C GLY A 140 -5.35 -10.17 10.41
N ASP A 141 -4.52 -10.98 9.73
CA ASP A 141 -3.69 -12.02 10.36
C ASP A 141 -2.67 -11.43 11.34
N GLU A 142 -2.01 -10.33 10.96
CA GLU A 142 -1.06 -9.65 11.84
C GLU A 142 -1.73 -9.10 13.09
N ARG A 143 -2.87 -8.41 12.93
CA ARG A 143 -3.67 -7.88 14.03
C ARG A 143 -4.11 -8.97 15.02
N GLU A 144 -4.52 -10.15 14.51
CA GLU A 144 -4.96 -11.25 15.37
C GLU A 144 -3.82 -11.86 16.19
N ARG A 145 -2.60 -11.88 15.64
CA ARG A 145 -1.40 -12.36 16.32
C ARG A 145 -0.80 -11.34 17.29
N MET A 146 -1.18 -10.08 17.17
CA MET A 146 -0.65 -9.02 18.00
C MET A 146 -1.33 -8.99 19.37
N PRO A 147 -0.58 -8.82 20.47
CA PRO A 147 -1.17 -8.58 21.78
C PRO A 147 -2.11 -7.37 21.78
N GLU A 148 -3.09 -7.38 22.70
CA GLU A 148 -3.95 -6.20 22.90
C GLU A 148 -3.09 -4.98 23.25
N GLY A 149 -3.45 -3.82 22.69
CA GLY A 149 -2.76 -2.58 22.93
C GLY A 149 -2.73 -1.64 21.70
N PRO A 150 -2.01 -0.52 21.81
CA PRO A 150 -2.07 0.58 20.84
C PRO A 150 -1.75 0.18 19.41
N LEU A 151 -0.85 -0.78 19.23
CA LEU A 151 -0.46 -1.24 17.88
C LEU A 151 -1.56 -2.08 17.23
N ARG A 152 -2.23 -2.95 18.01
CA ARG A 152 -3.38 -3.72 17.52
C ARG A 152 -4.57 -2.82 17.22
N GLU A 153 -4.79 -1.79 18.02
CA GLU A 153 -5.84 -0.78 17.80
C GLU A 153 -5.59 0.00 16.51
N LEU A 154 -4.34 0.44 16.29
CA LEU A 154 -3.92 1.11 15.06
C LEU A 154 -4.15 0.23 13.84
N LEU A 155 -3.69 -1.03 13.87
CA LEU A 155 -3.93 -1.98 12.79
C LEU A 155 -5.41 -2.30 12.59
N THR A 156 -6.22 -2.26 13.64
CA THR A 156 -7.68 -2.45 13.54
C THR A 156 -8.34 -1.31 12.77
N GLY A 157 -7.88 -0.06 12.99
CA GLY A 157 -8.35 1.11 12.25
C GLY A 157 -7.99 1.00 10.76
N ILE A 158 -6.72 0.77 10.45
CA ILE A 158 -6.26 0.58 9.05
C ILE A 158 -7.03 -0.57 8.39
N TRP A 159 -7.12 -1.73 9.04
CA TRP A 159 -7.83 -2.88 8.50
C TRP A 159 -9.30 -2.60 8.16
N ALA A 160 -9.99 -1.79 8.96
CA ALA A 160 -11.38 -1.44 8.71
C ALA A 160 -11.53 -0.59 7.43
N ASP A 161 -10.61 0.34 7.20
CA ASP A 161 -10.56 1.17 6.00
C ASP A 161 -10.24 0.31 4.76
N GLU A 162 -9.25 -0.61 4.83
CA GLU A 162 -8.90 -1.54 3.74
C GLU A 162 -10.09 -2.44 3.32
N VAL A 163 -10.92 -2.87 4.27
CA VAL A 163 -12.16 -3.58 3.95
C VAL A 163 -13.10 -2.71 3.11
N GLY A 164 -13.13 -1.41 3.37
CA GLY A 164 -13.87 -0.42 2.57
C GLY A 164 -13.34 -0.33 1.14
N HIS A 165 -12.02 -0.19 0.98
CA HIS A 165 -11.32 -0.13 -0.31
C HIS A 165 -11.57 -1.37 -1.17
N ALA A 166 -11.44 -2.57 -0.58
CA ALA A 166 -11.71 -3.82 -1.27
C ALA A 166 -13.19 -3.94 -1.71
N ARG A 167 -14.13 -3.60 -0.83
CA ARG A 167 -15.57 -3.62 -1.14
C ARG A 167 -15.93 -2.67 -2.26
N PHE A 168 -15.37 -1.47 -2.27
CA PHE A 168 -15.52 -0.51 -3.35
C PHE A 168 -15.09 -1.11 -4.68
N GLY A 169 -13.90 -1.72 -4.74
CA GLY A 169 -13.38 -2.34 -5.94
C GLY A 169 -14.34 -3.38 -6.52
N TRP A 170 -14.72 -4.37 -5.72
CA TRP A 170 -15.62 -5.43 -6.15
C TRP A 170 -17.00 -4.92 -6.58
N ARG A 171 -17.59 -3.98 -5.84
CA ARG A 171 -18.88 -3.36 -6.18
C ARG A 171 -18.80 -2.59 -7.49
N THR A 172 -17.76 -1.78 -7.67
CA THR A 172 -17.59 -0.95 -8.87
C THR A 172 -17.30 -1.79 -10.10
N VAL A 173 -16.46 -2.82 -9.99
CA VAL A 173 -16.23 -3.78 -11.07
C VAL A 173 -17.52 -4.49 -11.45
N ALA A 174 -18.32 -4.96 -10.48
CA ALA A 174 -19.60 -5.60 -10.74
C ALA A 174 -20.59 -4.69 -11.49
N ALA A 175 -20.55 -3.38 -11.24
CA ALA A 175 -21.38 -2.40 -11.92
C ALA A 175 -20.88 -2.09 -13.35
N LEU A 176 -19.57 -2.00 -13.55
CA LEU A 176 -18.98 -1.62 -14.85
C LEU A 176 -18.85 -2.79 -15.83
N LEU A 177 -18.61 -3.99 -15.35
CA LEU A 177 -18.34 -5.17 -16.18
C LEU A 177 -19.47 -5.49 -17.19
N PRO A 178 -20.77 -5.40 -16.83
CA PRO A 178 -21.86 -5.58 -17.78
C PRO A 178 -21.93 -4.51 -18.88
N MET A 179 -21.32 -3.34 -18.65
CA MET A 179 -21.32 -2.21 -19.59
C MET A 179 -20.20 -2.30 -20.64
N LEU A 180 -19.34 -3.31 -20.53
CA LEU A 180 -18.26 -3.54 -21.49
C LEU A 180 -18.78 -4.25 -22.72
N GLU A 181 -18.26 -3.92 -23.89
CA GLU A 181 -18.50 -4.62 -25.13
C GLU A 181 -17.79 -6.00 -25.14
N ALA A 182 -18.12 -6.85 -26.11
CA ALA A 182 -17.61 -8.23 -26.15
C ALA A 182 -16.09 -8.28 -26.32
N ASP A 183 -15.53 -7.43 -27.17
CA ASP A 183 -14.10 -7.30 -27.42
C ASP A 183 -13.34 -6.72 -26.19
N GLU A 184 -13.94 -5.80 -25.46
CA GLU A 184 -13.38 -5.29 -24.21
C GLU A 184 -13.30 -6.39 -23.12
N ARG A 185 -14.35 -7.22 -23.01
CA ARG A 185 -14.36 -8.38 -22.10
C ARG A 185 -13.31 -9.42 -22.49
N GLU A 186 -13.15 -9.70 -23.80
CA GLU A 186 -12.12 -10.59 -24.30
C GLU A 186 -10.71 -10.03 -24.02
N TRP A 187 -10.50 -8.72 -24.22
CA TRP A 187 -9.25 -8.04 -23.88
C TRP A 187 -8.91 -8.22 -22.40
N LEU A 188 -9.88 -8.01 -21.49
CA LEU A 188 -9.68 -8.22 -20.05
C LEU A 188 -9.31 -9.68 -19.73
N ALA A 189 -10.02 -10.65 -20.31
CA ALA A 189 -9.80 -12.07 -20.05
C ALA A 189 -8.44 -12.56 -20.57
N SER A 190 -7.92 -11.99 -21.64
CA SER A 190 -6.62 -12.34 -22.24
C SER A 190 -5.41 -11.85 -21.42
N ARG A 191 -5.62 -10.93 -20.49
CA ARG A 191 -4.55 -10.30 -19.71
C ARG A 191 -4.42 -10.94 -18.35
N ARG A 192 -3.20 -11.40 -18.01
CA ARG A 192 -2.89 -11.82 -16.64
C ARG A 192 -2.87 -10.59 -15.72
N PRO A 193 -3.25 -10.73 -14.44
CA PRO A 193 -3.07 -9.66 -13.45
C PRO A 193 -1.62 -9.19 -13.47
N SER A 194 -1.41 -7.87 -13.59
CA SER A 194 -0.09 -7.28 -13.42
C SER A 194 0.32 -7.45 -11.95
N THR A 195 1.45 -8.10 -11.71
CA THR A 195 2.02 -8.27 -10.37
C THR A 195 2.82 -7.04 -9.92
N THR A 196 2.73 -5.93 -10.62
CA THR A 196 3.39 -4.67 -10.30
C THR A 196 2.61 -3.90 -9.24
N GLY A 197 2.80 -4.27 -8.00
CA GLY A 197 2.18 -3.62 -6.83
C GLY A 197 2.70 -4.12 -5.49
N GLY A 198 3.63 -5.08 -5.52
CA GLY A 198 4.27 -5.57 -4.32
C GLY A 198 5.78 -5.42 -4.46
N THR A 199 6.37 -4.41 -3.84
CA THR A 199 7.80 -4.40 -3.57
C THR A 199 8.15 -5.71 -2.84
N ARG A 200 8.75 -6.65 -3.55
CA ARG A 200 9.41 -7.78 -2.91
C ARG A 200 10.48 -7.18 -1.99
N SER A 201 10.18 -7.07 -0.72
CA SER A 201 11.19 -7.02 0.32
C SER A 201 12.11 -8.20 0.06
N ARG A 202 13.31 -7.95 -0.47
CA ARG A 202 14.37 -8.95 -0.53
C ARG A 202 14.74 -9.25 0.90
N GLY A 203 14.13 -10.29 1.46
CA GLY A 203 14.54 -10.86 2.72
C GLY A 203 16.04 -11.11 2.69
N ALA A 204 16.74 -10.52 3.65
CA ALA A 204 18.15 -10.76 3.88
C ALA A 204 18.39 -12.27 3.90
N ARG A 205 19.20 -12.76 2.94
CA ARG A 205 19.64 -14.16 2.93
C ARG A 205 20.49 -14.35 4.16
N HIS A 206 20.00 -15.13 5.11
CA HIS A 206 20.81 -15.67 6.18
C HIS A 206 21.86 -16.58 5.54
N ALA A 207 23.13 -16.18 5.61
CA ALA A 207 24.25 -17.06 5.31
C ALA A 207 24.31 -18.13 6.40
N PRO A 208 24.45 -19.41 6.05
CA PRO A 208 24.66 -20.45 7.06
C PRO A 208 26.05 -20.28 7.69
N GLY A 209 26.07 -20.02 8.99
CA GLY A 209 27.29 -19.98 9.79
C GLY A 209 27.98 -21.35 9.78
N GLY A 210 29.20 -21.39 9.26
CA GLY A 210 30.05 -22.55 9.35
C GLY A 210 30.48 -22.82 10.80
N SER A 211 30.20 -24.01 11.29
CA SER A 211 30.76 -24.51 12.53
C SER A 211 32.27 -24.82 12.37
N PRO A 212 33.13 -24.36 13.27
CA PRO A 212 34.49 -24.86 13.33
C PRO A 212 34.53 -26.18 14.09
N GLY A 213 34.94 -27.24 13.40
CA GLY A 213 35.20 -28.52 14.02
C GLY A 213 36.36 -28.45 15.03
N GLY A 214 36.06 -28.73 16.29
CA GLY A 214 37.03 -28.99 17.33
C GLY A 214 37.53 -30.44 17.24
N ARG A 215 38.80 -30.67 16.92
CA ARG A 215 39.49 -31.93 17.18
C ARG A 215 39.95 -31.89 18.62
N VAL A 216 39.59 -32.94 19.35
CA VAL A 216 40.19 -33.27 20.65
C VAL A 216 41.16 -34.43 20.40
N SER A 217 42.38 -34.22 20.82
CA SER A 217 43.41 -35.26 21.01
C SER A 217 43.37 -35.72 22.45
#